data_55c5d388308c8a2994aa48456a510a39
#
_entry.id   55c5d388308c8a2994aa48456a510a39
#
_cell.length_a   1.000
_cell.length_b   1.000
_cell.length_c   1.000
_cell.angle_alpha   90.00
_cell.angle_beta   90.00
_cell.angle_gamma   90.00
#
_symmetry.space_group_name_H-M   'P 1'
#
loop_
_entity.id
_entity.type
_entity.pdbx_description
1 polymer ?
#
loop_
_entity_poly.entity_id
_entity_poly.type
_entity_poly.pdbx_seq_one_letter_code
_entity_poly.pdbx_strand_id
1 'polypeptide(L)'
;MQREILTALINIQRREGRAIKGEEIASVIDRNPGTVRNQMQSLKALHLVEGVPGPKGGYRTTAKAYEALNLSVDDEVVDVPIIKNGSTVEGATANEITFYTVMRPDMCSGIIQIIGNIREFNVDDEIEIGPTPVNKTYIKGVVTGRDDTSNRMILDIKEMVSLPKAQVKTVACPVTTMLPETSLKDASRMLVNAGLEVALVGSNGDMEGLIDLNSIVRAIAEENTAQPVKDLMTKDVPSIDANRPVYEAIKMLNHSGCSQVVVTESGMPLGFVTAKDLMRSLVHI
;
A
#
# COMPACT_ATOMS: atom_id res chain seq x y z
N MET A 1 -26.68 -1.53 3.10
CA MET A 1 -27.06 -2.89 3.54
C MET A 1 -26.89 -3.95 2.45
N GLN A 2 -27.52 -3.89 1.26
CA GLN A 2 -27.36 -4.93 0.22
C GLN A 2 -25.90 -5.08 -0.25
N ARG A 3 -25.20 -3.96 -0.48
CA ARG A 3 -23.78 -3.95 -0.86
C ARG A 3 -22.90 -4.56 0.24
N GLU A 4 -23.14 -4.22 1.47
CA GLU A 4 -22.48 -4.75 2.67
C GLU A 4 -22.63 -6.29 2.78
N ILE A 5 -23.86 -6.78 2.60
CA ILE A 5 -24.16 -8.23 2.59
C ILE A 5 -23.42 -8.95 1.46
N LEU A 6 -23.45 -8.37 0.24
CA LEU A 6 -22.75 -8.96 -0.91
C LEU A 6 -21.24 -9.01 -0.69
N THR A 7 -20.65 -7.92 -0.19
CA THR A 7 -19.21 -7.86 0.10
C THR A 7 -18.83 -8.89 1.17
N ALA A 8 -19.58 -8.98 2.28
CA ALA A 8 -19.35 -9.97 3.32
C ALA A 8 -19.47 -11.40 2.78
N LEU A 9 -20.50 -11.68 1.97
CA LEU A 9 -20.69 -12.99 1.36
C LEU A 9 -19.52 -13.36 0.44
N ILE A 10 -19.07 -12.44 -0.42
CA ILE A 10 -17.91 -12.65 -1.30
C ILE A 10 -16.67 -13.00 -0.48
N ASN A 11 -16.37 -12.20 0.55
CA ASN A 11 -15.17 -12.38 1.38
C ASN A 11 -15.17 -13.74 2.09
N ILE A 12 -16.30 -14.11 2.73
CA ILE A 12 -16.42 -15.38 3.42
C ILE A 12 -16.34 -16.54 2.42
N GLN A 13 -17.05 -16.43 1.30
CA GLN A 13 -17.07 -17.48 0.26
C GLN A 13 -15.69 -17.73 -0.34
N ARG A 14 -14.90 -16.68 -0.60
CA ARG A 14 -13.52 -16.79 -1.10
C ARG A 14 -12.61 -17.51 -0.10
N ARG A 15 -12.72 -17.15 1.17
CA ARG A 15 -11.92 -17.75 2.23
C ARG A 15 -12.26 -19.23 2.47
N GLU A 16 -13.56 -19.58 2.42
CA GLU A 16 -14.03 -20.90 2.84
C GLU A 16 -14.37 -21.85 1.68
N GLY A 17 -14.49 -21.34 0.45
CA GLY A 17 -14.73 -22.14 -0.75
C GLY A 17 -16.09 -22.82 -0.82
N ARG A 18 -17.06 -22.48 0.06
CA ARG A 18 -18.38 -23.10 0.20
C ARG A 18 -19.54 -22.12 0.11
N ALA A 19 -20.76 -22.63 0.09
CA ALA A 19 -21.94 -21.81 0.30
C ALA A 19 -22.02 -21.33 1.76
N ILE A 20 -22.46 -20.10 1.98
CA ILE A 20 -22.45 -19.42 3.29
C ILE A 20 -23.88 -19.28 3.79
N LYS A 21 -24.14 -19.61 5.05
CA LYS A 21 -25.46 -19.47 5.66
C LYS A 21 -25.76 -18.01 5.98
N GLY A 22 -27.02 -17.63 5.96
CA GLY A 22 -27.46 -16.28 6.27
C GLY A 22 -27.09 -15.82 7.70
N GLU A 23 -27.05 -16.74 8.64
CA GLU A 23 -26.63 -16.51 10.02
C GLU A 23 -25.13 -16.15 10.12
N GLU A 24 -24.28 -16.79 9.31
CA GLU A 24 -22.84 -16.50 9.26
C GLU A 24 -22.59 -15.09 8.70
N ILE A 25 -23.31 -14.73 7.63
CA ILE A 25 -23.25 -13.38 7.08
C ILE A 25 -23.70 -12.37 8.12
N ALA A 26 -24.83 -12.65 8.80
CA ALA A 26 -25.40 -11.79 9.82
C ALA A 26 -24.42 -11.54 10.99
N SER A 27 -23.71 -12.59 11.41
CA SER A 27 -22.70 -12.51 12.46
C SER A 27 -21.51 -11.62 12.04
N VAL A 28 -21.04 -11.73 10.81
CA VAL A 28 -19.90 -10.93 10.32
C VAL A 28 -20.22 -9.45 10.21
N ILE A 29 -21.45 -9.12 9.76
CA ILE A 29 -21.87 -7.71 9.60
C ILE A 29 -22.59 -7.14 10.82
N ASP A 30 -22.65 -7.88 11.91
CA ASP A 30 -23.37 -7.53 13.17
C ASP A 30 -24.81 -7.08 12.92
N ARG A 31 -25.58 -7.92 12.22
CA ARG A 31 -27.00 -7.65 11.90
C ARG A 31 -27.90 -8.80 12.33
N ASN A 32 -29.19 -8.45 12.50
CA ASN A 32 -30.19 -9.49 12.79
C ASN A 32 -30.31 -10.49 11.64
N PRO A 33 -30.24 -11.80 11.90
CA PRO A 33 -30.35 -12.83 10.86
C PRO A 33 -31.63 -12.76 10.02
N GLY A 34 -32.75 -12.34 10.62
CA GLY A 34 -34.01 -12.14 9.91
C GLY A 34 -33.93 -11.00 8.88
N THR A 35 -33.24 -9.91 9.24
CA THR A 35 -33.02 -8.79 8.31
C THR A 35 -32.14 -9.22 7.14
N VAL A 36 -31.06 -9.97 7.42
CA VAL A 36 -30.17 -10.49 6.37
C VAL A 36 -30.94 -11.44 5.45
N ARG A 37 -31.77 -12.36 6.01
CA ARG A 37 -32.58 -13.27 5.22
C ARG A 37 -33.53 -12.55 4.26
N ASN A 38 -34.20 -11.47 4.70
CA ASN A 38 -35.07 -10.68 3.84
C ASN A 38 -34.28 -10.00 2.71
N GLN A 39 -33.11 -9.45 3.01
CA GLN A 39 -32.25 -8.85 2.00
C GLN A 39 -31.70 -9.89 1.00
N MET A 40 -31.39 -11.09 1.47
CA MET A 40 -30.95 -12.19 0.58
C MET A 40 -32.06 -12.60 -0.42
N GLN A 41 -33.33 -12.52 -0.04
CA GLN A 41 -34.43 -12.75 -1.00
C GLN A 41 -34.45 -11.67 -2.10
N SER A 42 -34.26 -10.41 -1.73
CA SER A 42 -34.13 -9.30 -2.70
C SER A 42 -32.92 -9.46 -3.61
N LEU A 43 -31.75 -9.81 -3.06
CA LEU A 43 -30.55 -10.07 -3.83
C LEU A 43 -30.69 -11.28 -4.78
N LYS A 44 -31.43 -12.30 -4.36
CA LYS A 44 -31.78 -13.45 -5.21
C LYS A 44 -32.70 -13.06 -6.37
N ALA A 45 -33.71 -12.21 -6.10
CA ALA A 45 -34.59 -11.69 -7.15
C ALA A 45 -33.84 -10.83 -8.20
N LEU A 46 -32.76 -10.16 -7.79
CA LEU A 46 -31.85 -9.40 -8.67
C LEU A 46 -30.81 -10.30 -9.37
N HIS A 47 -30.81 -11.59 -9.11
CA HIS A 47 -29.84 -12.57 -9.60
C HIS A 47 -28.39 -12.27 -9.18
N LEU A 48 -28.19 -11.59 -8.05
CA LEU A 48 -26.86 -11.31 -7.49
C LEU A 48 -26.36 -12.46 -6.60
N VAL A 49 -27.29 -13.24 -6.03
CA VAL A 49 -26.96 -14.43 -5.25
C VAL A 49 -27.86 -15.61 -5.66
N GLU A 50 -27.36 -16.80 -5.47
CA GLU A 50 -28.12 -18.06 -5.63
C GLU A 50 -28.17 -18.83 -4.31
N GLY A 51 -29.28 -19.54 -4.08
CA GLY A 51 -29.44 -20.42 -2.93
C GLY A 51 -28.98 -21.83 -3.25
N VAL A 52 -28.13 -22.39 -2.40
CA VAL A 52 -27.68 -23.80 -2.48
C VAL A 52 -28.48 -24.59 -1.45
N PRO A 53 -29.28 -25.58 -1.86
CA PRO A 53 -30.06 -26.40 -0.94
C PRO A 53 -29.21 -27.42 -0.18
N GLY A 54 -29.73 -27.92 0.94
CA GLY A 54 -29.16 -29.03 1.70
C GLY A 54 -28.53 -28.64 3.04
N PRO A 55 -28.05 -29.61 3.83
CA PRO A 55 -27.48 -29.38 5.17
C PRO A 55 -26.24 -28.50 5.19
N LYS A 56 -25.43 -28.57 4.13
CA LYS A 56 -24.28 -27.72 3.86
C LYS A 56 -24.63 -26.59 2.89
N GLY A 57 -25.92 -26.29 2.71
CA GLY A 57 -26.40 -25.24 1.84
C GLY A 57 -26.22 -23.85 2.43
N GLY A 58 -26.67 -22.86 1.66
CA GLY A 58 -26.55 -21.44 1.98
C GLY A 58 -26.70 -20.61 0.73
N TYR A 59 -25.92 -19.54 0.64
CA TYR A 59 -25.91 -18.64 -0.50
C TYR A 59 -24.55 -18.63 -1.17
N ARG A 60 -24.55 -18.43 -2.48
CA ARG A 60 -23.36 -18.17 -3.30
C ARG A 60 -23.58 -16.90 -4.11
N THR A 61 -22.51 -16.19 -4.38
CA THR A 61 -22.53 -15.05 -5.28
C THR A 61 -22.50 -15.51 -6.74
N THR A 62 -23.15 -14.74 -7.60
CA THR A 62 -23.10 -14.92 -9.05
C THR A 62 -22.05 -13.98 -9.67
N ALA A 63 -21.68 -14.17 -10.94
CA ALA A 63 -20.84 -13.24 -11.69
C ALA A 63 -21.40 -11.80 -11.67
N LYS A 64 -22.73 -11.67 -11.75
CA LYS A 64 -23.42 -10.38 -11.68
C LYS A 64 -23.23 -9.64 -10.35
N ALA A 65 -22.98 -10.35 -9.24
CA ALA A 65 -22.66 -9.71 -7.96
C ALA A 65 -21.31 -9.00 -8.01
N TYR A 66 -20.34 -9.60 -8.67
CA TYR A 66 -19.01 -8.98 -8.85
C TYR A 66 -19.09 -7.73 -9.74
N GLU A 67 -19.84 -7.79 -10.84
CA GLU A 67 -20.10 -6.64 -11.70
C GLU A 67 -20.79 -5.50 -10.94
N ALA A 68 -21.82 -5.83 -10.14
CA ALA A 68 -22.57 -4.85 -9.34
C ALA A 68 -21.73 -4.16 -8.27
N LEU A 69 -20.64 -4.79 -7.83
CA LEU A 69 -19.67 -4.22 -6.89
C LEU A 69 -18.43 -3.63 -7.59
N ASN A 70 -18.35 -3.69 -8.92
CA ASN A 70 -17.17 -3.35 -9.72
C ASN A 70 -15.93 -4.19 -9.29
N LEU A 71 -16.13 -5.45 -8.97
CA LEU A 71 -15.08 -6.38 -8.60
C LEU A 71 -14.86 -7.39 -9.75
N SER A 72 -13.62 -7.76 -10.01
CA SER A 72 -13.31 -8.91 -10.86
C SER A 72 -13.47 -10.21 -10.07
N VAL A 73 -13.83 -11.30 -10.76
CA VAL A 73 -14.00 -12.62 -10.11
C VAL A 73 -12.69 -13.10 -9.48
N ASP A 74 -11.57 -12.72 -10.07
CA ASP A 74 -10.22 -13.08 -9.63
C ASP A 74 -9.60 -12.07 -8.63
N ASP A 75 -10.29 -10.96 -8.30
CA ASP A 75 -9.78 -10.00 -7.34
C ASP A 75 -9.75 -10.60 -5.94
N GLU A 76 -8.58 -10.69 -5.34
CA GLU A 76 -8.43 -10.95 -3.91
C GLU A 76 -9.00 -9.77 -3.11
N VAL A 77 -10.09 -10.01 -2.39
CA VAL A 77 -10.60 -9.02 -1.43
C VAL A 77 -9.78 -9.13 -0.16
N VAL A 78 -9.03 -8.08 0.11
CA VAL A 78 -8.17 -7.97 1.30
C VAL A 78 -8.87 -7.07 2.32
N ASP A 79 -8.92 -7.51 3.56
CA ASP A 79 -9.41 -6.68 4.65
C ASP A 79 -8.54 -5.44 4.84
N VAL A 80 -9.18 -4.29 4.96
CA VAL A 80 -8.51 -3.02 5.29
C VAL A 80 -8.60 -2.84 6.80
N PRO A 81 -7.50 -3.03 7.54
CA PRO A 81 -7.53 -3.02 9.00
C PRO A 81 -7.92 -1.65 9.56
N ILE A 82 -8.57 -1.68 10.71
CA ILE A 82 -8.89 -0.52 11.52
C ILE A 82 -8.20 -0.67 12.86
N ILE A 83 -7.42 0.34 13.24
CA ILE A 83 -6.74 0.44 14.52
C ILE A 83 -7.46 1.53 15.33
N LYS A 84 -7.84 1.22 16.56
CA LYS A 84 -8.48 2.13 17.49
C LYS A 84 -7.57 2.34 18.69
N ASN A 85 -7.21 3.59 18.98
CA ASN A 85 -6.38 3.95 20.14
C ASN A 85 -5.10 3.08 20.24
N GLY A 86 -4.47 2.79 19.10
CA GLY A 86 -3.25 1.98 18.99
C GLY A 86 -3.44 0.46 18.98
N SER A 87 -4.69 -0.05 19.03
CA SER A 87 -4.99 -1.48 19.00
C SER A 87 -5.86 -1.86 17.81
N THR A 88 -5.52 -2.94 17.11
CA THR A 88 -6.31 -3.44 15.98
C THR A 88 -7.67 -3.92 16.46
N VAL A 89 -8.73 -3.50 15.77
CA VAL A 89 -10.10 -3.95 16.03
C VAL A 89 -10.37 -5.21 15.23
N GLU A 90 -10.38 -6.36 15.91
CA GLU A 90 -10.63 -7.65 15.26
C GLU A 90 -12.07 -7.73 14.75
N GLY A 91 -12.25 -8.31 13.56
CA GLY A 91 -13.57 -8.48 12.95
C GLY A 91 -14.18 -7.21 12.36
N ALA A 92 -13.46 -6.08 12.36
CA ALA A 92 -13.87 -4.86 11.68
C ALA A 92 -12.93 -4.53 10.52
N THR A 93 -13.50 -4.18 9.37
CA THR A 93 -12.74 -3.76 8.18
C THR A 93 -13.40 -2.56 7.53
N ALA A 94 -12.60 -1.64 7.00
CA ALA A 94 -13.11 -0.50 6.24
C ALA A 94 -13.45 -0.96 4.80
N ASN A 95 -14.69 -0.70 4.36
CA ASN A 95 -15.20 -1.11 3.05
C ASN A 95 -15.27 0.07 2.06
N GLU A 96 -15.60 1.25 2.55
CA GLU A 96 -15.76 2.44 1.72
C GLU A 96 -15.34 3.68 2.51
N ILE A 97 -14.69 4.61 1.81
CA ILE A 97 -14.26 5.90 2.36
C ILE A 97 -14.80 6.99 1.44
N THR A 98 -15.60 7.90 2.00
CA THR A 98 -16.20 9.01 1.25
C THR A 98 -15.83 10.34 1.90
N PHE A 99 -15.24 11.26 1.13
CA PHE A 99 -14.94 12.61 1.58
C PHE A 99 -16.09 13.56 1.25
N TYR A 100 -16.48 14.43 2.18
CA TYR A 100 -17.58 15.37 1.95
C TYR A 100 -17.30 16.83 2.34
N THR A 101 -16.14 17.12 2.94
CA THR A 101 -15.75 18.49 3.31
C THR A 101 -14.49 18.97 2.56
N VAL A 102 -14.27 18.46 1.34
CA VAL A 102 -13.05 18.75 0.53
C VAL A 102 -12.88 20.24 0.23
N MET A 103 -13.98 21.00 0.18
CA MET A 103 -13.95 22.45 -0.08
C MET A 103 -13.73 23.32 1.18
N ARG A 104 -13.68 22.72 2.37
CA ARG A 104 -13.50 23.46 3.62
C ARG A 104 -12.02 23.64 3.91
N PRO A 105 -11.56 24.88 4.22
CA PRO A 105 -10.13 25.12 4.48
C PRO A 105 -9.67 24.70 5.88
N ASP A 106 -10.62 24.46 6.79
CA ASP A 106 -10.41 24.24 8.22
C ASP A 106 -10.76 22.82 8.69
N MET A 107 -11.30 22.00 7.80
CA MET A 107 -11.84 20.69 8.17
C MET A 107 -11.73 19.70 7.01
N CYS A 108 -11.24 18.50 7.30
CA CYS A 108 -11.28 17.37 6.38
C CYS A 108 -12.06 16.23 7.01
N SER A 109 -13.32 16.04 6.63
CA SER A 109 -14.15 14.99 7.17
C SER A 109 -14.47 13.92 6.14
N GLY A 110 -14.50 12.67 6.62
CA GLY A 110 -14.86 11.51 5.81
C GLY A 110 -15.88 10.62 6.51
N ILE A 111 -16.66 9.91 5.71
CA ILE A 111 -17.56 8.84 6.18
C ILE A 111 -16.88 7.52 5.82
N ILE A 112 -16.74 6.67 6.81
CA ILE A 112 -16.19 5.33 6.65
C ILE A 112 -17.31 4.31 6.82
N GLN A 113 -17.56 3.52 5.78
CA GLN A 113 -18.44 2.36 5.86
C GLN A 113 -17.65 1.19 6.43
N ILE A 114 -18.16 0.56 7.48
CA ILE A 114 -17.49 -0.56 8.16
C ILE A 114 -18.25 -1.86 7.90
N ILE A 115 -17.54 -2.94 7.72
CA ILE A 115 -18.03 -4.30 7.88
C ILE A 115 -17.54 -4.77 9.24
N GLY A 116 -18.47 -5.21 10.11
CA GLY A 116 -18.21 -5.54 11.51
C GLY A 116 -19.09 -4.75 12.47
N ASN A 117 -18.72 -4.77 13.75
CA ASN A 117 -19.50 -4.12 14.80
C ASN A 117 -19.13 -2.64 14.95
N ILE A 118 -19.98 -1.76 14.43
CA ILE A 118 -19.77 -0.30 14.53
C ILE A 118 -19.82 0.21 15.98
N ARG A 119 -20.45 -0.51 16.91
CA ARG A 119 -20.60 -0.09 18.31
C ARG A 119 -19.30 -0.12 19.11
N GLU A 120 -18.27 -0.75 18.57
CA GLU A 120 -16.93 -0.71 19.16
C GLU A 120 -16.26 0.65 19.05
N PHE A 121 -16.76 1.52 18.16
CA PHE A 121 -16.20 2.85 17.90
C PHE A 121 -17.04 3.92 18.59
N ASN A 122 -16.41 4.78 19.38
CA ASN A 122 -17.05 5.87 20.09
C ASN A 122 -16.54 7.22 19.58
N VAL A 123 -17.31 8.28 19.83
CA VAL A 123 -16.83 9.65 19.61
C VAL A 123 -15.56 9.87 20.42
N ASP A 124 -14.62 10.62 19.86
CA ASP A 124 -13.27 10.90 20.38
C ASP A 124 -12.27 9.72 20.31
N ASP A 125 -12.64 8.55 19.80
CA ASP A 125 -11.66 7.49 19.50
C ASP A 125 -10.71 7.95 18.38
N GLU A 126 -9.40 7.75 18.57
CA GLU A 126 -8.40 7.87 17.52
C GLU A 126 -8.45 6.61 16.63
N ILE A 127 -8.62 6.84 15.33
CA ILE A 127 -8.76 5.77 14.34
C ILE A 127 -7.66 5.88 13.28
N GLU A 128 -7.06 4.74 12.99
CA GLU A 128 -6.15 4.58 11.86
C GLU A 128 -6.75 3.51 10.93
N ILE A 129 -6.80 3.79 9.63
CA ILE A 129 -7.38 2.91 8.61
C ILE A 129 -6.33 2.65 7.54
N GLY A 130 -6.14 1.40 7.22
CA GLY A 130 -5.21 0.99 6.17
C GLY A 130 -4.02 0.17 6.67
N PRO A 131 -3.07 -0.13 5.76
CA PRO A 131 -3.01 0.35 4.37
C PRO A 131 -4.04 -0.31 3.45
N THR A 132 -4.60 0.46 2.51
CA THR A 132 -5.45 -0.10 1.45
C THR A 132 -4.63 -0.98 0.49
N PRO A 133 -5.25 -1.98 -0.17
CA PRO A 133 -4.51 -2.96 -0.97
C PRO A 133 -3.65 -2.35 -2.09
N VAL A 134 -4.21 -1.43 -2.86
CA VAL A 134 -3.60 -0.92 -4.10
C VAL A 134 -2.68 0.26 -3.84
N ASN A 135 -3.23 1.38 -3.35
CA ASN A 135 -2.48 2.64 -3.20
C ASN A 135 -1.81 2.77 -1.84
N LYS A 136 -1.90 1.72 -0.99
CA LYS A 136 -1.37 1.77 0.38
C LYS A 136 -1.81 3.03 1.12
N THR A 137 -3.07 3.44 0.88
CA THR A 137 -3.66 4.61 1.54
C THR A 137 -3.80 4.32 3.02
N TYR A 138 -3.32 5.26 3.81
CA TYR A 138 -3.40 5.28 5.25
C TYR A 138 -4.11 6.56 5.68
N ILE A 139 -5.08 6.44 6.56
CA ILE A 139 -5.86 7.57 7.08
C ILE A 139 -5.81 7.51 8.60
N LYS A 140 -5.51 8.65 9.23
CA LYS A 140 -5.62 8.84 10.67
C LYS A 140 -6.58 9.97 10.95
N GLY A 141 -7.44 9.77 11.96
CA GLY A 141 -8.43 10.76 12.34
C GLY A 141 -9.09 10.45 13.67
N VAL A 142 -10.06 11.28 14.04
CA VAL A 142 -10.83 11.16 15.27
C VAL A 142 -12.29 10.96 14.92
N VAL A 143 -12.96 10.04 15.60
CA VAL A 143 -14.39 9.80 15.41
C VAL A 143 -15.18 10.99 15.93
N THR A 144 -15.96 11.62 15.06
CA THR A 144 -16.85 12.74 15.42
C THR A 144 -18.32 12.33 15.45
N GLY A 145 -18.66 11.17 14.92
CA GLY A 145 -20.01 10.66 14.93
C GLY A 145 -20.10 9.23 14.43
N ARG A 146 -21.24 8.60 14.72
CA ARG A 146 -21.53 7.21 14.35
C ARG A 146 -22.98 7.05 13.93
N ASP A 147 -23.24 6.31 12.87
CA ASP A 147 -24.56 5.87 12.43
C ASP A 147 -24.64 4.34 12.54
N ASP A 148 -25.27 3.87 13.60
CA ASP A 148 -25.44 2.43 13.86
C ASP A 148 -26.39 1.76 12.85
N THR A 149 -27.26 2.54 12.21
CA THR A 149 -28.23 2.01 11.24
C THR A 149 -27.57 1.63 9.92
N SER A 150 -26.68 2.47 9.43
CA SER A 150 -25.97 2.26 8.16
C SER A 150 -24.56 1.73 8.34
N ASN A 151 -24.12 1.46 9.56
CA ASN A 151 -22.77 0.94 9.89
C ASN A 151 -21.65 1.89 9.43
N ARG A 152 -21.83 3.19 9.69
CA ARG A 152 -20.92 4.24 9.26
C ARG A 152 -20.38 5.02 10.43
N MET A 153 -19.09 5.35 10.39
CA MET A 153 -18.51 6.36 11.28
C MET A 153 -18.10 7.60 10.49
N ILE A 154 -18.13 8.73 11.17
CA ILE A 154 -17.70 10.02 10.66
C ILE A 154 -16.36 10.33 11.33
N LEU A 155 -15.36 10.60 10.52
CA LEU A 155 -14.02 10.98 10.98
C LEU A 155 -13.71 12.44 10.65
N ASP A 156 -13.12 13.14 11.60
CA ASP A 156 -12.30 14.31 11.33
C ASP A 156 -10.89 13.83 11.00
N ILE A 157 -10.54 13.88 9.70
CA ILE A 157 -9.29 13.33 9.17
C ILE A 157 -8.15 14.29 9.47
N LYS A 158 -7.14 13.80 10.19
CA LYS A 158 -5.95 14.57 10.55
C LYS A 158 -4.78 14.33 9.59
N GLU A 159 -4.66 13.09 9.13
CA GLU A 159 -3.59 12.68 8.22
C GLU A 159 -4.15 11.75 7.15
N MET A 160 -3.66 11.91 5.93
CA MET A 160 -3.94 10.99 4.84
C MET A 160 -2.69 10.88 3.97
N VAL A 161 -2.21 9.67 3.80
CA VAL A 161 -1.08 9.34 2.93
C VAL A 161 -1.51 8.28 1.95
N SER A 162 -1.20 8.48 0.67
CA SER A 162 -1.45 7.49 -0.37
C SER A 162 -0.21 7.36 -1.24
N LEU A 163 0.20 6.14 -1.54
CA LEU A 163 1.34 5.88 -2.39
C LEU A 163 0.88 5.73 -3.85
N PRO A 164 1.60 6.28 -4.82
CA PRO A 164 1.24 6.16 -6.22
C PRO A 164 1.31 4.69 -6.67
N LYS A 165 0.35 4.29 -7.50
CA LYS A 165 0.38 3.01 -8.21
C LYS A 165 1.34 3.14 -9.39
N ALA A 166 2.61 3.33 -9.11
CA ALA A 166 3.65 3.52 -10.10
C ALA A 166 4.70 2.39 -9.99
N GLN A 167 5.35 2.09 -11.09
CA GLN A 167 6.49 1.17 -11.12
C GLN A 167 7.77 1.93 -10.75
N VAL A 168 8.72 1.24 -10.12
CA VAL A 168 9.98 1.84 -9.66
C VAL A 168 10.74 2.54 -10.79
N LYS A 169 10.69 1.99 -12.01
CA LYS A 169 11.35 2.61 -13.18
C LYS A 169 10.90 4.05 -13.49
N THR A 170 9.68 4.43 -13.08
CA THR A 170 9.17 5.78 -13.36
C THR A 170 9.77 6.85 -12.44
N VAL A 171 10.38 6.44 -11.35
CA VAL A 171 11.03 7.31 -10.35
C VAL A 171 12.54 7.10 -10.28
N ALA A 172 13.06 6.12 -11.04
CA ALA A 172 14.48 5.82 -11.08
C ALA A 172 15.28 6.95 -11.74
N CYS A 173 16.33 7.37 -11.06
CA CYS A 173 17.30 8.31 -11.61
C CYS A 173 18.30 7.55 -12.49
N PRO A 174 18.74 8.13 -13.61
CA PRO A 174 19.80 7.55 -14.41
C PRO A 174 21.08 7.33 -13.60
N VAL A 175 21.81 6.29 -13.92
CA VAL A 175 23.07 5.97 -13.26
C VAL A 175 24.25 6.23 -14.18
N THR A 176 25.35 6.70 -13.58
CA THR A 176 26.67 6.73 -14.21
C THR A 176 27.49 5.57 -13.69
N THR A 177 28.19 4.86 -14.58
CA THR A 177 29.09 3.77 -14.22
C THR A 177 30.52 4.27 -14.29
N MET A 178 31.35 3.86 -13.35
CA MET A 178 32.80 4.10 -13.36
C MET A 178 33.59 2.81 -13.14
N LEU A 179 34.81 2.81 -13.63
CA LEU A 179 35.69 1.64 -13.48
C LEU A 179 36.17 1.49 -12.03
N PRO A 180 36.38 0.27 -11.54
CA PRO A 180 36.87 0.00 -10.18
C PRO A 180 38.18 0.71 -9.82
N GLU A 181 39.03 0.91 -10.79
CA GLU A 181 40.37 1.56 -10.64
C GLU A 181 40.29 3.11 -10.73
N THR A 182 39.11 3.68 -10.87
CA THR A 182 38.97 5.13 -10.95
C THR A 182 39.47 5.81 -9.66
N SER A 183 40.25 6.89 -9.80
CA SER A 183 40.74 7.66 -8.66
C SER A 183 39.62 8.39 -7.95
N LEU A 184 39.69 8.61 -6.64
CA LEU A 184 38.68 9.36 -5.88
C LEU A 184 38.50 10.79 -6.41
N LYS A 185 39.57 11.41 -6.91
CA LYS A 185 39.53 12.73 -7.54
C LYS A 185 38.73 12.72 -8.83
N ASP A 186 38.90 11.71 -9.69
CA ASP A 186 38.15 11.65 -10.94
C ASP A 186 36.69 11.23 -10.67
N ALA A 187 36.46 10.30 -9.75
CA ALA A 187 35.13 9.92 -9.29
C ALA A 187 34.36 11.12 -8.75
N SER A 188 34.96 11.91 -7.87
CA SER A 188 34.31 13.11 -7.34
C SER A 188 33.98 14.13 -8.43
N ARG A 189 34.92 14.33 -9.39
CA ARG A 189 34.68 15.21 -10.54
C ARG A 189 33.54 14.73 -11.43
N MET A 190 33.48 13.42 -11.70
CA MET A 190 32.40 12.83 -12.51
C MET A 190 31.04 13.02 -11.83
N LEU A 191 30.91 12.71 -10.54
CA LEU A 191 29.68 12.88 -9.77
C LEU A 191 29.23 14.34 -9.72
N VAL A 192 30.12 15.26 -9.37
CA VAL A 192 29.81 16.71 -9.26
C VAL A 192 29.38 17.28 -10.61
N ASN A 193 30.10 16.97 -11.70
CA ASN A 193 29.77 17.48 -13.03
C ASN A 193 28.46 16.93 -13.56
N ALA A 194 28.11 15.69 -13.20
CA ALA A 194 26.83 15.07 -13.56
C ALA A 194 25.67 15.48 -12.64
N GLY A 195 25.93 16.19 -11.54
CA GLY A 195 24.94 16.51 -10.51
C GLY A 195 24.39 15.28 -9.80
N LEU A 196 25.18 14.21 -9.73
CA LEU A 196 24.83 12.93 -9.13
C LEU A 196 25.50 12.77 -7.75
N GLU A 197 24.81 12.10 -6.86
CA GLU A 197 25.34 11.77 -5.52
C GLU A 197 25.94 10.38 -5.47
N VAL A 198 25.69 9.55 -6.50
CA VAL A 198 26.01 8.11 -6.53
C VAL A 198 26.39 7.68 -7.93
N ALA A 199 27.31 6.71 -8.02
CA ALA A 199 27.61 5.99 -9.24
C ALA A 199 27.76 4.48 -9.00
N LEU A 200 27.48 3.69 -10.04
CA LEU A 200 27.82 2.28 -10.05
C LEU A 200 29.33 2.12 -10.30
N VAL A 201 29.90 1.14 -9.63
CA VAL A 201 31.27 0.71 -9.89
C VAL A 201 31.20 -0.65 -10.54
N GLY A 202 31.84 -0.79 -11.68
CA GLY A 202 31.84 -2.05 -12.43
C GLY A 202 32.50 -1.94 -13.79
N SER A 203 32.60 -3.08 -14.46
CA SER A 203 33.20 -3.20 -15.79
C SER A 203 32.37 -4.15 -16.66
N ASN A 204 32.37 -3.90 -17.98
CA ASN A 204 31.74 -4.77 -19.00
C ASN A 204 30.25 -5.11 -18.77
N GLY A 205 29.50 -4.25 -18.07
CA GLY A 205 28.07 -4.47 -17.74
C GLY A 205 27.82 -5.18 -16.42
N ASP A 206 28.86 -5.66 -15.76
CA ASP A 206 28.76 -6.23 -14.42
C ASP A 206 28.90 -5.15 -13.36
N MET A 207 27.98 -5.15 -12.40
CA MET A 207 28.00 -4.26 -11.25
C MET A 207 28.79 -4.93 -10.12
N GLU A 208 29.88 -4.30 -9.69
CA GLU A 208 30.70 -4.75 -8.57
C GLU A 208 30.32 -4.09 -7.25
N GLY A 209 29.76 -2.89 -7.32
CA GLY A 209 29.34 -2.13 -6.15
C GLY A 209 28.81 -0.74 -6.50
N LEU A 210 28.71 0.09 -5.47
CA LEU A 210 28.20 1.45 -5.54
C LEU A 210 29.10 2.36 -4.73
N ILE A 211 29.42 3.54 -5.27
CA ILE A 211 30.16 4.59 -4.58
C ILE A 211 29.29 5.83 -4.46
N ASP A 212 29.21 6.41 -3.27
CA ASP A 212 28.52 7.67 -3.02
C ASP A 212 29.51 8.80 -2.71
N LEU A 213 29.05 10.01 -2.94
CA LEU A 213 29.88 11.22 -2.75
C LEU A 213 30.31 11.40 -1.28
N ASN A 214 29.48 10.98 -0.31
CA ASN A 214 29.82 11.09 1.11
C ASN A 214 30.99 10.20 1.48
N SER A 215 31.03 8.97 0.94
CA SER A 215 32.15 8.03 1.11
C SER A 215 33.45 8.63 0.59
N ILE A 216 33.40 9.26 -0.60
CA ILE A 216 34.56 9.95 -1.18
C ILE A 216 35.00 11.12 -0.31
N VAL A 217 34.07 11.99 0.14
CA VAL A 217 34.35 13.14 1.00
C VAL A 217 34.96 12.68 2.34
N ARG A 218 34.46 11.59 2.91
CA ARG A 218 35.00 11.02 4.15
C ARG A 218 36.46 10.56 3.96
N ALA A 219 36.72 9.83 2.89
CA ALA A 219 38.08 9.36 2.59
C ALA A 219 39.06 10.55 2.36
N ILE A 220 38.60 11.63 1.73
CA ILE A 220 39.39 12.86 1.57
C ILE A 220 39.68 13.52 2.94
N ALA A 221 38.69 13.58 3.82
CA ALA A 221 38.83 14.16 5.15
C ALA A 221 39.78 13.34 6.06
N GLU A 222 39.88 12.03 5.82
CA GLU A 222 40.79 11.11 6.49
C GLU A 222 42.17 11.04 5.82
N GLU A 223 42.48 11.91 4.87
CA GLU A 223 43.74 11.97 4.09
C GLU A 223 44.00 10.70 3.26
N ASN A 224 42.99 9.87 3.06
CA ASN A 224 43.09 8.59 2.40
C ASN A 224 42.76 8.70 0.89
N THR A 225 43.46 9.58 0.17
CA THR A 225 43.11 9.97 -1.19
C THR A 225 43.74 9.12 -2.29
N ALA A 226 44.70 8.24 -1.95
CA ALA A 226 45.45 7.46 -2.91
C ALA A 226 44.75 6.18 -3.39
N GLN A 227 43.71 5.75 -2.69
CA GLN A 227 43.00 4.52 -3.02
C GLN A 227 41.98 4.70 -4.16
N PRO A 228 41.74 3.67 -4.98
CA PRO A 228 40.72 3.66 -6.00
C PRO A 228 39.30 3.45 -5.41
N VAL A 229 38.26 3.75 -6.21
CA VAL A 229 36.87 3.64 -5.77
C VAL A 229 36.48 2.24 -5.33
N LYS A 230 37.08 1.18 -5.85
CA LYS A 230 36.82 -0.22 -5.48
C LYS A 230 37.07 -0.51 -4.00
N ASP A 231 37.99 0.23 -3.36
CA ASP A 231 38.33 0.03 -1.96
C ASP A 231 37.32 0.71 -1.00
N LEU A 232 36.51 1.65 -1.53
CA LEU A 232 35.51 2.39 -0.80
C LEU A 232 34.06 2.03 -1.16
N MET A 233 33.87 1.31 -2.27
CA MET A 233 32.54 0.99 -2.74
C MET A 233 31.78 0.07 -1.78
N THR A 234 30.48 0.26 -1.68
CA THR A 234 29.57 -0.67 -1.01
C THR A 234 29.22 -1.81 -1.98
N LYS A 235 29.50 -3.06 -1.59
CA LYS A 235 29.27 -4.25 -2.42
C LYS A 235 27.85 -4.80 -2.30
N ASP A 236 27.33 -4.85 -1.07
CA ASP A 236 25.98 -5.36 -0.79
C ASP A 236 24.95 -4.23 -0.96
N VAL A 237 24.61 -3.92 -2.20
CA VAL A 237 23.61 -2.89 -2.50
C VAL A 237 22.26 -3.56 -2.75
N PRO A 238 21.18 -3.17 -2.01
CA PRO A 238 19.87 -3.70 -2.28
C PRO A 238 19.42 -3.33 -3.69
N SER A 239 18.83 -4.30 -4.39
CA SER A 239 18.32 -4.10 -5.74
C SER A 239 16.86 -4.49 -5.86
N ILE A 240 16.14 -3.83 -6.77
CA ILE A 240 14.74 -4.05 -7.05
C ILE A 240 14.48 -4.08 -8.55
N ASP A 241 13.60 -4.97 -9.01
CA ASP A 241 13.18 -4.99 -10.41
C ASP A 241 12.39 -3.73 -10.78
N ALA A 242 12.66 -3.18 -11.96
CA ALA A 242 12.11 -1.96 -12.50
C ALA A 242 10.58 -1.93 -12.57
N ASN A 243 9.94 -3.10 -12.71
CA ASN A 243 8.50 -3.24 -12.83
C ASN A 243 7.78 -3.42 -11.47
N ARG A 244 8.55 -3.54 -10.37
CA ARG A 244 7.96 -3.62 -9.03
C ARG A 244 7.33 -2.28 -8.64
N PRO A 245 6.30 -2.30 -7.78
CA PRO A 245 5.64 -1.07 -7.34
C PRO A 245 6.56 -0.24 -6.42
N VAL A 246 6.45 1.09 -6.54
CA VAL A 246 7.25 2.07 -5.78
C VAL A 246 7.23 1.83 -4.27
N TYR A 247 6.10 1.36 -3.69
CA TYR A 247 6.02 1.11 -2.25
C TYR A 247 7.03 0.05 -1.76
N GLU A 248 7.47 -0.87 -2.62
CA GLU A 248 8.49 -1.85 -2.24
C GLU A 248 9.87 -1.23 -2.11
N ALA A 249 10.21 -0.28 -2.99
CA ALA A 249 11.43 0.50 -2.85
C ALA A 249 11.42 1.33 -1.54
N ILE A 250 10.27 1.91 -1.18
CA ILE A 250 10.10 2.61 0.11
C ILE A 250 10.36 1.66 1.29
N LYS A 251 9.79 0.45 1.25
CA LYS A 251 10.05 -0.56 2.28
C LYS A 251 11.53 -0.93 2.39
N MET A 252 12.19 -1.15 1.25
CA MET A 252 13.60 -1.50 1.23
C MET A 252 14.46 -0.39 1.83
N LEU A 253 14.26 0.87 1.47
CA LEU A 253 14.99 2.00 2.03
C LEU A 253 14.79 2.14 3.55
N ASN A 254 13.55 1.93 4.04
CA ASN A 254 13.25 2.01 5.47
C ASN A 254 13.85 0.86 6.30
N HIS A 255 13.96 -0.35 5.74
CA HIS A 255 14.40 -1.53 6.50
C HIS A 255 15.89 -1.82 6.35
N SER A 256 16.50 -1.51 5.21
CA SER A 256 17.90 -1.85 4.95
C SER A 256 18.90 -0.88 5.56
N GLY A 257 18.46 0.27 6.04
CA GLY A 257 19.35 1.37 6.48
C GLY A 257 20.19 1.96 5.32
N CYS A 258 19.95 1.53 4.08
CA CYS A 258 20.61 2.05 2.90
C CYS A 258 19.92 3.34 2.42
N SER A 259 20.70 4.30 1.97
CA SER A 259 20.18 5.56 1.42
C SER A 259 19.64 5.43 -0.01
N GLN A 260 19.89 4.30 -0.67
CA GLN A 260 19.56 4.05 -2.06
C GLN A 260 19.34 2.58 -2.38
N VAL A 261 18.55 2.32 -3.42
CA VAL A 261 18.26 1.00 -3.97
C VAL A 261 18.56 1.02 -5.46
N VAL A 262 19.30 0.03 -5.96
CA VAL A 262 19.56 -0.12 -7.40
C VAL A 262 18.32 -0.66 -8.09
N VAL A 263 17.94 -0.03 -9.18
CA VAL A 263 16.84 -0.50 -10.04
C VAL A 263 17.41 -1.31 -11.17
N THR A 264 16.94 -2.55 -11.34
CA THR A 264 17.39 -3.46 -12.39
C THR A 264 16.27 -3.80 -13.36
N GLU A 265 16.61 -3.93 -14.63
CA GLU A 265 15.71 -4.47 -15.66
C GLU A 265 16.42 -5.61 -16.37
N SER A 266 15.78 -6.79 -16.38
CA SER A 266 16.40 -8.02 -16.94
C SER A 266 17.79 -8.34 -16.35
N GLY A 267 18.01 -8.04 -15.08
CA GLY A 267 19.27 -8.27 -14.38
C GLY A 267 20.34 -7.19 -14.59
N MET A 268 20.08 -6.21 -15.47
CA MET A 268 21.02 -5.09 -15.72
C MET A 268 20.61 -3.85 -14.94
N PRO A 269 21.57 -3.08 -14.40
CA PRO A 269 21.25 -1.84 -13.69
C PRO A 269 20.66 -0.80 -14.66
N LEU A 270 19.45 -0.32 -14.36
CA LEU A 270 18.78 0.74 -15.08
C LEU A 270 19.04 2.12 -14.45
N GLY A 271 19.14 2.15 -13.13
CA GLY A 271 19.25 3.37 -12.35
C GLY A 271 19.27 3.09 -10.86
N PHE A 272 19.00 4.10 -10.08
CA PHE A 272 18.77 3.95 -8.63
C PHE A 272 17.65 4.85 -8.15
N VAL A 273 17.13 4.54 -6.97
CA VAL A 273 16.10 5.31 -6.28
C VAL A 273 16.57 5.66 -4.88
N THR A 274 16.45 6.93 -4.53
CA THR A 274 16.72 7.47 -3.19
C THR A 274 15.41 7.90 -2.51
N ALA A 275 15.45 8.14 -1.20
CA ALA A 275 14.32 8.73 -0.47
C ALA A 275 13.89 10.09 -1.08
N LYS A 276 14.83 10.88 -1.58
CA LYS A 276 14.57 12.17 -2.24
C LYS A 276 13.77 12.02 -3.54
N ASP A 277 14.07 10.99 -4.34
CA ASP A 277 13.36 10.74 -5.59
C ASP A 277 11.93 10.28 -5.31
N LEU A 278 11.76 9.43 -4.29
CA LEU A 278 10.45 9.01 -3.83
C LEU A 278 9.62 10.20 -3.30
N MET A 279 10.21 11.07 -2.51
CA MET A 279 9.53 12.29 -2.03
C MET A 279 9.08 13.18 -3.19
N ARG A 280 9.89 13.35 -4.24
CA ARG A 280 9.50 14.10 -5.44
C ARG A 280 8.33 13.45 -6.17
N SER A 281 8.23 12.14 -6.18
CA SER A 281 7.12 11.42 -6.83
C SER A 281 5.80 11.51 -6.06
N LEU A 282 5.86 11.75 -4.74
CA LEU A 282 4.67 11.89 -3.89
C LEU A 282 4.06 13.30 -3.94
N VAL A 283 4.86 14.30 -4.30
CA VAL A 283 4.47 15.70 -4.26
C VAL A 283 4.39 16.25 -5.68
N HIS A 284 3.21 16.17 -6.29
CA HIS A 284 2.87 16.97 -7.47
C HIS A 284 2.27 18.29 -6.99
N ILE A 285 3.11 19.17 -6.43
CA ILE A 285 2.74 20.57 -6.13
C ILE A 285 3.32 21.47 -7.20
#